data_1dd48b20724c848db70e47ee06eebc4a
#
_entry.id   1dd48b20724c848db70e47ee06eebc4a
#
_cell.length_a   1.000
_cell.length_b   1.000
_cell.length_c   1.000
_cell.angle_alpha   90.00
_cell.angle_beta   90.00
_cell.angle_gamma   90.00
#
_symmetry.space_group_name_H-M   'P 1'
#
loop_
_entity.id
_entity.type
_entity.pdbx_description
1 polymer ?
#
loop_
_entity_poly.entity_id
_entity_poly.type
_entity_poly.pdbx_seq_one_letter_code
_entity_poly.pdbx_strand_id
1 'polypeptide(L)'
;MRVLAALVSLMLAASAHARTAAPKLTHEEALARANAVLAESPVIDGHNDLAIALRMELGPNALSSDYGLHERAKGQTDLPRLRAGHVGGQLWSVFISGDTKDGFAKTQLEQIALMRRVIAAHPEQLALALSADDLERAMREGKTGGLLAMEGGYGLENSLGALRAYYDLGVRSLGLVHDAPLDWADSQALPPTHGGLTVLGEDVVRELNRLGMLVDLSHSSDETALDAMRVSRAPVVFTHQAARALCDIQRNAPDDVLRALRDNGGIVMVTFVGGFVSQEVSGVVRPAMKIYRERAAALSAPAERIALQKEIFGALKLPRVTVAQVADHVEHVRDVAGIDHVGVGGDFDGAFGFPEGLSDVSMYPNLFAELALRGWTDQDLAKLASGNFLRVLRAVEQVAKSSTGAGD
;
A
#
# COMPACT_ATOMS: atom_id res chain seq x y z
N MET A 1 -72.29 -44.00 24.42
CA MET A 1 -71.07 -43.42 25.01
C MET A 1 -70.33 -42.69 23.89
N ARG A 2 -70.44 -41.36 23.83
CA ARG A 2 -69.79 -40.53 22.81
C ARG A 2 -68.75 -39.67 23.53
N VAL A 3 -67.49 -39.82 23.15
CA VAL A 3 -66.37 -39.02 23.69
C VAL A 3 -66.20 -37.82 22.77
N LEU A 4 -66.35 -36.62 23.36
CA LEU A 4 -66.09 -35.32 22.71
C LEU A 4 -64.59 -35.05 22.75
N ALA A 5 -63.94 -34.91 21.59
CA ALA A 5 -62.57 -34.40 21.49
C ALA A 5 -62.62 -32.88 21.28
N ALA A 6 -62.05 -32.12 22.20
CA ALA A 6 -61.92 -30.67 22.08
C ALA A 6 -60.56 -30.37 21.39
N LEU A 7 -60.61 -29.73 20.22
CA LEU A 7 -59.46 -29.18 19.50
C LEU A 7 -59.18 -27.79 20.09
N VAL A 8 -58.06 -27.63 20.77
CA VAL A 8 -57.50 -26.32 21.14
C VAL A 8 -56.56 -25.86 20.00
N SER A 9 -57.03 -24.89 19.23
CA SER A 9 -56.17 -24.22 18.22
C SER A 9 -55.33 -23.14 18.90
N LEU A 10 -54.04 -23.41 19.03
CA LEU A 10 -53.04 -22.42 19.48
C LEU A 10 -52.67 -21.51 18.30
N MET A 11 -53.20 -20.28 18.24
CA MET A 11 -52.73 -19.25 17.31
C MET A 11 -51.39 -18.70 17.83
N LEU A 12 -50.28 -19.11 17.20
CA LEU A 12 -48.98 -18.42 17.31
C LEU A 12 -49.06 -17.11 16.51
N ALA A 13 -49.23 -16.00 17.16
CA ALA A 13 -49.02 -14.68 16.57
C ALA A 13 -47.51 -14.46 16.38
N ALA A 14 -47.05 -14.66 15.17
CA ALA A 14 -45.71 -14.28 14.77
C ALA A 14 -45.60 -12.75 14.73
N SER A 15 -45.07 -12.13 15.78
CA SER A 15 -44.73 -10.71 15.81
C SER A 15 -43.58 -10.48 14.84
N ALA A 16 -43.87 -10.10 13.60
CA ALA A 16 -42.89 -9.57 12.67
C ALA A 16 -42.40 -8.20 13.24
N HIS A 17 -41.35 -8.22 14.00
CA HIS A 17 -40.60 -7.00 14.28
C HIS A 17 -40.02 -6.48 12.97
N ALA A 18 -40.67 -5.48 12.38
CA ALA A 18 -40.08 -4.70 11.33
C ALA A 18 -38.75 -4.12 11.91
N ARG A 19 -37.62 -4.64 11.48
CA ARG A 19 -36.35 -3.96 11.71
C ARG A 19 -36.46 -2.61 11.03
N THR A 20 -36.73 -1.56 11.82
CA THR A 20 -36.54 -0.18 11.37
C THR A 20 -35.09 -0.08 10.91
N ALA A 21 -34.86 0.22 9.63
CA ALA A 21 -33.54 0.50 9.15
C ALA A 21 -32.90 1.57 10.04
N ALA A 22 -31.71 1.31 10.54
CA ALA A 22 -30.99 2.30 11.35
C ALA A 22 -30.94 3.63 10.57
N PRO A 23 -31.13 4.78 11.23
CA PRO A 23 -31.05 6.07 10.55
C PRO A 23 -29.70 6.15 9.82
N LYS A 24 -29.72 6.59 8.56
CA LYS A 24 -28.49 6.81 7.79
C LYS A 24 -27.69 7.93 8.48
N LEU A 25 -26.41 7.68 8.74
CA LEU A 25 -25.49 8.68 9.26
C LEU A 25 -25.46 9.91 8.33
N THR A 26 -25.37 11.09 8.89
CA THR A 26 -24.95 12.28 8.14
C THR A 26 -23.45 12.21 7.87
N HIS A 27 -22.95 13.01 6.93
CA HIS A 27 -21.51 13.06 6.65
C HIS A 27 -20.69 13.50 7.89
N GLU A 28 -21.19 14.47 8.66
CA GLU A 28 -20.56 14.94 9.89
C GLU A 28 -20.46 13.83 10.96
N GLU A 29 -21.55 13.09 11.18
CA GLU A 29 -21.56 11.94 12.10
C GLU A 29 -20.60 10.83 11.64
N ALA A 30 -20.54 10.55 10.33
CA ALA A 30 -19.64 9.57 9.77
C ALA A 30 -18.17 9.99 9.93
N LEU A 31 -17.85 11.26 9.70
CA LEU A 31 -16.50 11.79 9.89
C LEU A 31 -16.09 11.78 11.38
N ALA A 32 -16.98 12.15 12.28
CA ALA A 32 -16.75 12.05 13.73
C ALA A 32 -16.49 10.60 14.15
N ARG A 33 -17.27 9.65 13.62
CA ARG A 33 -17.08 8.21 13.86
C ARG A 33 -15.76 7.71 13.31
N ALA A 34 -15.39 8.09 12.07
CA ALA A 34 -14.12 7.76 11.47
C ALA A 34 -12.93 8.23 12.31
N ASN A 35 -12.95 9.50 12.75
CA ASN A 35 -11.91 10.05 13.62
C ASN A 35 -11.83 9.31 14.97
N ALA A 36 -12.95 8.92 15.56
CA ALA A 36 -12.95 8.14 16.81
C ALA A 36 -12.31 6.76 16.63
N VAL A 37 -12.64 6.05 15.55
CA VAL A 37 -12.02 4.75 15.22
C VAL A 37 -10.52 4.91 14.95
N LEU A 38 -10.13 5.92 14.19
CA LEU A 38 -8.72 6.14 13.82
C LEU A 38 -7.87 6.65 14.99
N ALA A 39 -8.47 7.28 16.00
CA ALA A 39 -7.77 7.63 17.23
C ALA A 39 -7.35 6.39 18.04
N GLU A 40 -8.17 5.32 18.03
CA GLU A 40 -7.90 4.06 18.72
C GLU A 40 -7.13 3.06 17.83
N SER A 41 -7.34 3.11 16.53
CA SER A 41 -6.72 2.24 15.52
C SER A 41 -6.15 3.10 14.40
N PRO A 42 -4.96 3.70 14.59
CA PRO A 42 -4.34 4.58 13.60
C PRO A 42 -4.06 3.86 12.28
N VAL A 43 -4.05 4.62 11.19
CA VAL A 43 -3.78 4.08 9.85
C VAL A 43 -2.35 3.58 9.74
N ILE A 44 -2.17 2.38 9.20
CA ILE A 44 -0.91 1.95 8.60
C ILE A 44 -1.07 2.07 7.08
N ASP A 45 -0.33 2.99 6.49
CA ASP A 45 -0.31 3.21 5.05
C ASP A 45 0.78 2.38 4.37
N GLY A 46 0.39 1.65 3.33
CA GLY A 46 1.24 0.69 2.63
C GLY A 46 2.32 1.32 1.77
N HIS A 47 2.19 2.58 1.33
CA HIS A 47 3.15 3.16 0.41
C HIS A 47 3.19 4.70 0.42
N ASN A 48 4.40 5.24 0.55
CA ASN A 48 4.62 6.68 0.48
C ASN A 48 6.02 6.99 -0.04
N ASP A 49 6.11 7.83 -1.04
CA ASP A 49 7.33 8.15 -1.78
C ASP A 49 8.03 9.43 -1.33
N LEU A 50 7.85 9.84 -0.08
CA LEU A 50 8.53 11.02 0.47
C LEU A 50 10.04 11.00 0.21
N ALA A 51 10.70 9.84 0.30
CA ALA A 51 12.15 9.74 0.11
C ALA A 51 12.61 10.13 -1.30
N ILE A 52 11.91 9.67 -2.34
CA ILE A 52 12.25 10.05 -3.72
C ILE A 52 11.86 11.50 -4.02
N ALA A 53 10.73 11.98 -3.50
CA ALA A 53 10.34 13.38 -3.64
C ALA A 53 11.40 14.33 -3.05
N LEU A 54 11.90 14.02 -1.84
CA LEU A 54 12.97 14.78 -1.21
C LEU A 54 14.30 14.72 -2.00
N ARG A 55 14.66 13.51 -2.50
CA ARG A 55 15.85 13.35 -3.36
C ARG A 55 15.75 14.18 -4.64
N MET A 56 14.58 14.22 -5.27
CA MET A 56 14.37 15.01 -6.49
C MET A 56 14.41 16.52 -6.23
N GLU A 57 13.90 16.97 -5.09
CA GLU A 57 13.86 18.39 -4.73
C GLU A 57 15.23 18.92 -4.30
N LEU A 58 15.99 18.16 -3.52
CA LEU A 58 17.13 18.64 -2.75
C LEU A 58 18.43 17.87 -3.02
N GLY A 59 18.35 16.78 -3.77
CA GLY A 59 19.49 15.91 -4.05
C GLY A 59 19.75 14.84 -2.98
N PRO A 60 20.63 13.86 -3.27
CA PRO A 60 20.85 12.70 -2.40
C PRO A 60 21.56 13.01 -1.07
N ASN A 61 22.25 14.15 -0.99
CA ASN A 61 23.02 14.58 0.17
C ASN A 61 22.31 15.62 1.02
N ALA A 62 21.05 15.95 0.73
CA ALA A 62 20.30 16.93 1.47
C ALA A 62 20.23 16.58 2.97
N LEU A 63 20.31 17.58 3.83
CA LEU A 63 20.19 17.42 5.27
C LEU A 63 18.70 17.44 5.66
N SER A 64 18.35 16.78 6.74
CA SER A 64 16.98 16.75 7.24
C SER A 64 16.41 18.13 7.60
N SER A 65 17.26 19.09 7.96
CA SER A 65 16.88 20.50 8.16
C SER A 65 16.33 21.18 6.90
N ASP A 66 16.67 20.65 5.72
CA ASP A 66 16.31 21.26 4.44
C ASP A 66 14.89 20.84 3.97
N TYR A 67 14.30 19.83 4.61
CA TYR A 67 13.07 19.21 4.13
C TYR A 67 11.77 19.91 4.51
N GLY A 68 11.81 20.82 5.48
CA GLY A 68 10.63 21.58 5.88
C GLY A 68 9.44 20.73 6.29
N LEU A 69 9.66 19.53 6.89
CA LEU A 69 8.58 18.57 7.22
C LEU A 69 7.62 19.06 8.30
N HIS A 70 7.91 20.16 8.98
CA HIS A 70 6.97 20.79 9.90
C HIS A 70 5.87 21.59 9.18
N GLU A 71 6.16 22.07 7.96
CA GLU A 71 5.21 22.82 7.13
C GLU A 71 5.67 22.75 5.67
N ARG A 72 5.25 21.68 4.97
CA ARG A 72 5.68 21.45 3.61
C ARG A 72 4.68 22.06 2.61
N ALA A 73 5.10 23.12 1.94
CA ALA A 73 4.27 23.82 0.93
C ALA A 73 4.02 22.98 -0.35
N LYS A 74 4.87 21.98 -0.61
CA LYS A 74 4.78 21.09 -1.77
C LYS A 74 4.64 19.65 -1.31
N GLY A 75 4.15 18.78 -2.21
CA GLY A 75 3.95 17.37 -1.93
C GLY A 75 2.74 17.10 -1.04
N GLN A 76 2.62 15.87 -0.61
CA GLN A 76 1.40 15.34 0.02
C GLN A 76 1.64 14.87 1.45
N THR A 77 2.90 14.90 1.92
CA THR A 77 3.29 14.38 3.23
C THR A 77 4.11 15.40 4.01
N ASP A 78 3.67 15.70 5.23
CA ASP A 78 4.43 16.40 6.28
C ASP A 78 3.93 15.95 7.67
N LEU A 79 4.63 16.33 8.73
CA LEU A 79 4.34 15.89 10.09
C LEU A 79 2.96 16.34 10.60
N PRO A 80 2.51 17.59 10.40
CA PRO A 80 1.16 18.00 10.76
C PRO A 80 0.07 17.22 10.02
N ARG A 81 0.24 16.96 8.72
CA ARG A 81 -0.73 16.21 7.91
C ARG A 81 -0.77 14.74 8.28
N LEU A 82 0.37 14.08 8.56
CA LEU A 82 0.40 12.70 9.09
C LEU A 82 -0.41 12.59 10.38
N ARG A 83 -0.25 13.55 11.31
CA ARG A 83 -1.03 13.58 12.54
C ARG A 83 -2.51 13.80 12.28
N ALA A 84 -2.87 14.76 11.42
CA ALA A 84 -4.26 15.05 11.08
C ALA A 84 -4.97 13.87 10.39
N GLY A 85 -4.22 13.06 9.63
CA GLY A 85 -4.71 11.84 8.98
C GLY A 85 -4.70 10.60 9.87
N HIS A 86 -4.32 10.73 11.15
CA HIS A 86 -4.15 9.60 12.07
C HIS A 86 -3.19 8.52 11.54
N VAL A 87 -2.11 8.89 10.84
CA VAL A 87 -1.14 7.93 10.31
C VAL A 87 -0.20 7.49 11.44
N GLY A 88 -0.44 6.27 11.96
CA GLY A 88 0.35 5.66 13.02
C GLY A 88 1.45 4.72 12.51
N GLY A 89 1.34 4.27 11.26
CA GLY A 89 2.36 3.47 10.58
C GLY A 89 2.50 3.85 9.11
N GLN A 90 3.72 3.82 8.59
CA GLN A 90 4.01 4.15 7.20
C GLN A 90 5.07 3.23 6.63
N LEU A 91 4.79 2.60 5.50
CA LEU A 91 5.82 2.00 4.67
C LEU A 91 6.43 3.12 3.82
N TRP A 92 7.67 3.49 4.18
CA TRP A 92 8.42 4.50 3.45
C TRP A 92 9.13 3.86 2.26
N SER A 93 8.68 4.15 1.06
CA SER A 93 9.34 3.73 -0.16
C SER A 93 10.75 4.33 -0.23
N VAL A 94 11.76 3.48 -0.32
CA VAL A 94 13.13 3.86 -0.64
C VAL A 94 13.41 3.55 -2.11
N PHE A 95 12.49 3.99 -2.96
CA PHE A 95 12.46 3.77 -4.41
C PHE A 95 13.74 4.22 -5.11
N ILE A 96 14.14 3.42 -6.10
CA ILE A 96 15.12 3.80 -7.11
C ILE A 96 14.60 3.45 -8.51
N SER A 97 14.88 4.31 -9.49
CA SER A 97 14.45 4.04 -10.87
C SER A 97 15.23 2.89 -11.51
N GLY A 98 14.54 2.02 -12.26
CA GLY A 98 15.14 0.94 -13.03
C GLY A 98 16.08 1.40 -14.18
N ASP A 99 16.12 2.71 -14.47
CA ASP A 99 17.03 3.32 -15.43
C ASP A 99 18.14 4.19 -14.79
N THR A 100 18.36 4.02 -13.47
CA THR A 100 19.41 4.69 -12.69
C THR A 100 20.79 4.48 -13.35
N LYS A 101 21.54 5.59 -13.58
CA LYS A 101 22.87 5.59 -14.20
C LYS A 101 24.02 5.60 -13.19
N ASP A 102 23.74 5.96 -11.94
CA ASP A 102 24.75 6.11 -10.89
C ASP A 102 25.11 4.81 -10.15
N GLY A 103 24.57 3.67 -10.60
CA GLY A 103 24.67 2.38 -9.95
C GLY A 103 23.50 2.10 -9.01
N PHE A 104 22.91 0.91 -9.14
CA PHE A 104 21.69 0.55 -8.39
C PHE A 104 21.97 0.42 -6.90
N ALA A 105 22.97 -0.36 -6.49
CA ALA A 105 23.29 -0.56 -5.08
C ALA A 105 23.68 0.76 -4.39
N LYS A 106 24.50 1.61 -5.05
CA LYS A 106 24.84 2.94 -4.52
C LYS A 106 23.60 3.78 -4.27
N THR A 107 22.72 3.90 -5.28
CA THR A 107 21.51 4.73 -5.19
C THR A 107 20.56 4.20 -4.13
N GLN A 108 20.44 2.87 -4.00
CA GLN A 108 19.62 2.22 -2.98
C GLN A 108 20.12 2.54 -1.56
N LEU A 109 21.43 2.46 -1.33
CA LEU A 109 22.05 2.81 -0.06
C LEU A 109 21.81 4.29 0.29
N GLU A 110 21.92 5.19 -0.69
CA GLU A 110 21.65 6.62 -0.50
C GLU A 110 20.19 6.87 -0.11
N GLN A 111 19.21 6.19 -0.74
CA GLN A 111 17.79 6.32 -0.39
C GLN A 111 17.48 5.79 1.02
N ILE A 112 18.01 4.63 1.37
CA ILE A 112 17.90 4.08 2.73
C ILE A 112 18.48 5.06 3.75
N ALA A 113 19.70 5.55 3.50
CA ALA A 113 20.35 6.50 4.40
C ALA A 113 19.59 7.82 4.52
N LEU A 114 19.00 8.32 3.42
CA LEU A 114 18.18 9.52 3.41
C LEU A 114 16.98 9.36 4.33
N MET A 115 16.17 8.31 4.12
CA MET A 115 14.95 8.12 4.92
C MET A 115 15.25 7.84 6.40
N ARG A 116 16.33 7.11 6.70
CA ARG A 116 16.79 6.94 8.09
C ARG A 116 17.16 8.26 8.75
N ARG A 117 17.82 9.19 8.03
CA ARG A 117 18.13 10.53 8.54
C ARG A 117 16.86 11.36 8.76
N VAL A 118 15.88 11.29 7.86
CA VAL A 118 14.58 11.95 8.03
C VAL A 118 13.91 11.48 9.31
N ILE A 119 13.80 10.17 9.52
CA ILE A 119 13.19 9.60 10.74
C ILE A 119 13.97 10.05 11.99
N ALA A 120 15.30 9.96 11.97
CA ALA A 120 16.14 10.31 13.12
C ALA A 120 16.13 11.82 13.46
N ALA A 121 15.81 12.68 12.49
CA ALA A 121 15.70 14.12 12.72
C ALA A 121 14.39 14.55 13.40
N HIS A 122 13.39 13.68 13.44
CA HIS A 122 12.07 13.99 14.01
C HIS A 122 11.63 12.95 15.06
N PRO A 123 12.43 12.68 16.10
CA PRO A 123 12.21 11.58 17.04
C PRO A 123 10.94 11.73 17.89
N GLU A 124 10.37 12.95 17.96
CA GLU A 124 9.11 13.20 18.68
C GLU A 124 7.88 12.79 17.85
N GLN A 125 7.99 12.70 16.52
CA GLN A 125 6.88 12.38 15.61
C GLN A 125 7.08 11.09 14.82
N LEU A 126 8.32 10.70 14.56
CA LEU A 126 8.67 9.54 13.75
C LEU A 126 9.50 8.54 14.56
N ALA A 127 9.33 7.26 14.28
CA ALA A 127 10.16 6.18 14.83
C ALA A 127 10.49 5.16 13.74
N LEU A 128 11.74 4.71 13.66
CA LEU A 128 12.07 3.57 12.80
C LEU A 128 11.48 2.31 13.43
N ALA A 129 10.65 1.59 12.68
CA ALA A 129 10.08 0.31 13.07
C ALA A 129 10.79 -0.83 12.31
N LEU A 130 11.14 -1.90 13.02
CA LEU A 130 11.75 -3.10 12.47
C LEU A 130 10.88 -4.34 12.68
N SER A 131 9.75 -4.16 13.38
CA SER A 131 8.81 -5.23 13.74
C SER A 131 7.39 -4.69 13.93
N ALA A 132 6.42 -5.60 14.01
CA ALA A 132 5.04 -5.27 14.37
C ALA A 132 4.96 -4.62 15.77
N ASP A 133 5.76 -5.11 16.73
CA ASP A 133 5.79 -4.55 18.08
C ASP A 133 6.36 -3.13 18.11
N ASP A 134 7.31 -2.80 17.23
CA ASP A 134 7.83 -1.43 17.07
C ASP A 134 6.77 -0.49 16.51
N LEU A 135 5.99 -0.92 15.50
CA LEU A 135 4.87 -0.15 14.98
C LEU A 135 3.84 0.15 16.06
N GLU A 136 3.38 -0.87 16.79
CA GLU A 136 2.42 -0.68 17.87
C GLU A 136 2.96 0.19 19.00
N ARG A 137 4.25 0.08 19.32
CA ARG A 137 4.89 0.97 20.30
C ARG A 137 4.86 2.41 19.82
N ALA A 138 5.24 2.68 18.57
CA ALA A 138 5.19 4.01 17.99
C ALA A 138 3.77 4.60 18.03
N MET A 139 2.77 3.81 17.64
CA MET A 139 1.36 4.22 17.71
C MET A 139 0.92 4.58 19.14
N ARG A 140 1.27 3.76 20.14
CA ARG A 140 0.96 4.06 21.55
C ARG A 140 1.66 5.32 22.06
N GLU A 141 2.82 5.66 21.51
CA GLU A 141 3.57 6.89 21.81
C GLU A 141 3.07 8.11 21.02
N GLY A 142 2.05 7.95 20.17
CA GLY A 142 1.51 9.01 19.31
C GLY A 142 2.45 9.41 18.17
N LYS A 143 3.33 8.50 17.74
CA LYS A 143 4.27 8.68 16.64
C LYS A 143 3.85 7.86 15.42
N THR A 144 4.35 8.24 14.25
CA THR A 144 4.28 7.41 13.05
C THR A 144 5.48 6.44 13.02
N GLY A 145 5.22 5.14 13.15
CA GLY A 145 6.21 4.09 12.99
C GLY A 145 6.53 3.87 11.52
N GLY A 146 7.79 4.01 11.12
CA GLY A 146 8.23 3.88 9.73
C GLY A 146 8.93 2.56 9.44
N LEU A 147 8.39 1.74 8.54
CA LEU A 147 9.07 0.60 7.92
C LEU A 147 9.73 1.06 6.63
N LEU A 148 10.98 0.69 6.38
CA LEU A 148 11.64 0.95 5.10
C LEU A 148 11.25 -0.14 4.10
N ALA A 149 10.75 0.28 2.93
CA ALA A 149 10.28 -0.58 1.86
C ALA A 149 11.08 -0.30 0.57
N MET A 150 11.81 -1.27 0.05
CA MET A 150 12.39 -1.18 -1.28
C MET A 150 11.28 -1.41 -2.32
N GLU A 151 11.27 -0.60 -3.36
CA GLU A 151 10.32 -0.71 -4.46
C GLU A 151 11.08 -1.06 -5.76
N GLY A 152 10.99 -2.33 -6.13
CA GLY A 152 11.78 -2.92 -7.19
C GLY A 152 13.14 -3.47 -6.71
N GLY A 153 13.45 -4.69 -7.13
CA GLY A 153 14.66 -5.43 -6.74
C GLY A 153 15.93 -5.01 -7.48
N TYR A 154 15.96 -3.84 -8.14
CA TYR A 154 17.12 -3.37 -8.91
C TYR A 154 18.41 -3.28 -8.08
N GLY A 155 18.27 -2.80 -6.83
CA GLY A 155 19.39 -2.67 -5.90
C GLY A 155 20.00 -3.99 -5.45
N LEU A 156 19.34 -5.13 -5.70
CA LEU A 156 19.90 -6.45 -5.39
C LEU A 156 21.04 -6.84 -6.35
N GLU A 157 21.01 -6.36 -7.60
CA GLU A 157 21.98 -6.75 -8.63
C GLU A 157 22.15 -8.28 -8.66
N ASN A 158 21.04 -9.01 -8.55
CA ASN A 158 20.92 -10.47 -8.53
C ASN A 158 21.63 -11.16 -7.33
N SER A 159 21.87 -10.45 -6.23
CA SER A 159 22.60 -10.93 -5.05
C SER A 159 21.72 -11.10 -3.81
N LEU A 160 21.58 -12.31 -3.30
CA LEU A 160 20.97 -12.57 -2.00
C LEU A 160 21.83 -11.99 -0.83
N GLY A 161 23.14 -11.82 -1.05
CA GLY A 161 24.02 -11.14 -0.09
C GLY A 161 23.66 -9.67 0.06
N ALA A 162 23.33 -8.99 -1.03
CA ALA A 162 22.86 -7.61 -1.01
C ALA A 162 21.51 -7.50 -0.26
N LEU A 163 20.58 -8.44 -0.49
CA LEU A 163 19.30 -8.48 0.23
C LEU A 163 19.50 -8.56 1.75
N ARG A 164 20.41 -9.42 2.22
CA ARG A 164 20.75 -9.54 3.65
C ARG A 164 21.31 -8.22 4.20
N ALA A 165 22.21 -7.59 3.47
CA ALA A 165 22.77 -6.30 3.86
C ALA A 165 21.70 -5.20 3.97
N TYR A 166 20.73 -5.15 3.07
CA TYR A 166 19.59 -4.21 3.16
C TYR A 166 18.69 -4.51 4.36
N TYR A 167 18.47 -5.78 4.69
CA TYR A 167 17.77 -6.17 5.91
C TYR A 167 18.50 -5.65 7.17
N ASP A 168 19.82 -5.80 7.23
CA ASP A 168 20.64 -5.30 8.35
C ASP A 168 20.60 -3.76 8.45
N LEU A 169 20.41 -3.06 7.32
CA LEU A 169 20.18 -1.62 7.28
C LEU A 169 18.76 -1.21 7.69
N GLY A 170 17.88 -2.15 7.98
CA GLY A 170 16.54 -1.91 8.49
C GLY A 170 15.42 -1.97 7.46
N VAL A 171 15.67 -2.42 6.24
CA VAL A 171 14.61 -2.68 5.25
C VAL A 171 13.76 -3.87 5.71
N ARG A 172 12.43 -3.77 5.57
CA ARG A 172 11.48 -4.81 6.00
C ARG A 172 10.49 -5.21 4.92
N SER A 173 10.53 -4.57 3.76
CA SER A 173 9.71 -4.92 2.60
C SER A 173 10.54 -4.84 1.32
N LEU A 174 10.30 -5.75 0.39
CA LEU A 174 10.85 -5.69 -0.97
C LEU A 174 9.72 -5.88 -1.97
N GLY A 175 9.44 -4.84 -2.76
CA GLY A 175 8.72 -4.93 -4.02
C GLY A 175 9.60 -5.66 -5.04
N LEU A 176 9.10 -6.79 -5.56
CA LEU A 176 9.93 -7.64 -6.41
C LEU A 176 10.39 -6.90 -7.66
N VAL A 177 9.52 -6.13 -8.28
CA VAL A 177 9.76 -5.33 -9.50
C VAL A 177 9.09 -3.97 -9.38
N HIS A 178 9.40 -3.08 -10.33
CA HIS A 178 8.65 -1.84 -10.59
C HIS A 178 8.28 -1.76 -12.07
N ASP A 179 8.51 -0.65 -12.76
CA ASP A 179 8.14 -0.45 -14.18
C ASP A 179 8.96 -1.24 -15.20
N ALA A 180 10.11 -1.78 -14.82
CA ALA A 180 10.93 -2.65 -15.67
C ALA A 180 11.03 -4.04 -15.06
N PRO A 181 11.01 -5.12 -15.89
CA PRO A 181 11.29 -6.46 -15.42
C PRO A 181 12.74 -6.58 -14.97
N LEU A 182 13.01 -7.57 -14.13
CA LEU A 182 14.35 -7.98 -13.72
C LEU A 182 14.71 -9.30 -14.41
N ASP A 183 15.97 -9.71 -14.31
CA ASP A 183 16.45 -10.99 -14.83
C ASP A 183 15.76 -12.20 -14.17
N TRP A 184 14.91 -11.97 -13.16
CA TRP A 184 14.32 -13.04 -12.37
C TRP A 184 12.82 -12.86 -12.07
N ALA A 185 12.19 -11.74 -12.52
CA ALA A 185 10.77 -11.48 -12.30
C ALA A 185 10.20 -10.53 -13.34
N ASP A 186 9.00 -10.79 -13.81
CA ASP A 186 8.29 -9.94 -14.77
C ASP A 186 7.46 -8.85 -14.07
N SER A 187 7.54 -7.64 -14.64
CA SER A 187 6.71 -6.49 -14.27
C SER A 187 5.43 -6.45 -15.11
N GLN A 188 4.36 -5.90 -14.54
CA GLN A 188 3.11 -5.62 -15.26
C GLN A 188 3.22 -4.51 -16.33
N ALA A 189 4.29 -3.70 -16.29
CA ALA A 189 4.43 -2.52 -17.15
C ALA A 189 4.92 -2.84 -18.57
N LEU A 190 5.56 -3.99 -18.80
CA LEU A 190 6.12 -4.44 -20.05
C LEU A 190 5.70 -5.88 -20.38
N PRO A 191 5.78 -6.31 -21.65
CA PRO A 191 5.53 -7.70 -22.00
C PRO A 191 6.40 -8.67 -21.18
N PRO A 192 5.86 -9.81 -20.75
CA PRO A 192 6.59 -10.76 -19.92
C PRO A 192 7.82 -11.34 -20.67
N THR A 193 8.89 -11.55 -19.94
CA THR A 193 10.16 -12.10 -20.43
C THR A 193 10.35 -13.54 -19.95
N HIS A 194 9.86 -13.84 -18.73
CA HIS A 194 10.07 -15.11 -18.06
C HIS A 194 8.78 -15.91 -17.88
N GLY A 195 7.61 -15.24 -17.96
CA GLY A 195 6.31 -15.83 -17.65
C GLY A 195 6.10 -16.02 -16.15
N GLY A 196 6.68 -15.13 -15.33
CA GLY A 196 6.60 -15.13 -13.88
C GLY A 196 7.98 -15.03 -13.21
N LEU A 197 8.22 -15.82 -12.15
CA LEU A 197 9.50 -15.91 -11.47
C LEU A 197 10.43 -16.93 -12.12
N THR A 198 11.72 -16.60 -12.22
CA THR A 198 12.77 -17.59 -12.47
C THR A 198 13.17 -18.30 -11.16
N VAL A 199 14.09 -19.28 -11.25
CA VAL A 199 14.64 -19.94 -10.05
C VAL A 199 15.25 -18.93 -9.07
N LEU A 200 15.98 -17.92 -9.57
CA LEU A 200 16.52 -16.87 -8.71
C LEU A 200 15.40 -16.04 -8.04
N GLY A 201 14.32 -15.75 -8.77
CA GLY A 201 13.16 -15.05 -8.20
C GLY A 201 12.50 -15.84 -7.06
N GLU A 202 12.36 -17.15 -7.24
CA GLU A 202 11.89 -18.03 -6.17
C GLU A 202 12.84 -18.05 -4.96
N ASP A 203 14.17 -18.03 -5.20
CA ASP A 203 15.15 -17.97 -4.12
C ASP A 203 15.11 -16.62 -3.38
N VAL A 204 14.85 -15.51 -4.07
CA VAL A 204 14.59 -14.20 -3.43
C VAL A 204 13.38 -14.27 -2.52
N VAL A 205 12.26 -14.85 -2.97
CA VAL A 205 11.05 -15.02 -2.14
C VAL A 205 11.33 -15.88 -0.90
N ARG A 206 12.05 -16.99 -1.06
CA ARG A 206 12.43 -17.87 0.07
C ARG A 206 13.33 -17.14 1.07
N GLU A 207 14.27 -16.33 0.58
CA GLU A 207 15.16 -15.56 1.45
C GLU A 207 14.43 -14.44 2.19
N LEU A 208 13.48 -13.76 1.55
CA LEU A 208 12.59 -12.79 2.21
C LEU A 208 11.83 -13.46 3.36
N ASN A 209 11.26 -14.65 3.15
CA ASN A 209 10.60 -15.41 4.20
C ASN A 209 11.55 -15.77 5.34
N ARG A 210 12.78 -16.21 5.03
CA ARG A 210 13.80 -16.54 6.02
C ARG A 210 14.20 -15.34 6.88
N LEU A 211 14.29 -14.16 6.28
CA LEU A 211 14.63 -12.90 6.96
C LEU A 211 13.46 -12.31 7.74
N GLY A 212 12.22 -12.69 7.46
CA GLY A 212 11.04 -12.04 8.02
C GLY A 212 10.74 -10.71 7.36
N MET A 213 11.05 -10.59 6.07
CA MET A 213 10.71 -9.45 5.23
C MET A 213 9.41 -9.68 4.47
N LEU A 214 8.64 -8.62 4.27
CA LEU A 214 7.45 -8.64 3.44
C LEU A 214 7.84 -8.83 1.97
N VAL A 215 7.16 -9.76 1.29
CA VAL A 215 7.18 -9.91 -0.15
C VAL A 215 6.08 -9.01 -0.71
N ASP A 216 6.46 -7.88 -1.33
CA ASP A 216 5.50 -6.96 -1.94
C ASP A 216 5.37 -7.25 -3.43
N LEU A 217 4.13 -7.46 -3.87
CA LEU A 217 3.76 -7.85 -5.22
C LEU A 217 3.20 -6.69 -6.05
N SER A 218 3.18 -5.47 -5.49
CA SER A 218 2.85 -4.28 -6.28
C SER A 218 3.77 -4.19 -7.49
N HIS A 219 3.26 -3.79 -8.65
CA HIS A 219 3.96 -3.77 -9.94
C HIS A 219 4.31 -5.12 -10.57
N SER A 220 4.14 -6.25 -9.88
CA SER A 220 4.40 -7.58 -10.45
C SER A 220 3.39 -7.94 -11.55
N SER A 221 3.81 -8.71 -12.56
CA SER A 221 2.86 -9.34 -13.47
C SER A 221 1.95 -10.32 -12.70
N ASP A 222 0.81 -10.68 -13.27
CA ASP A 222 -0.12 -11.61 -12.64
C ASP A 222 0.57 -12.96 -12.37
N GLU A 223 1.39 -13.44 -13.31
CA GLU A 223 2.16 -14.68 -13.21
C GLU A 223 3.23 -14.59 -12.12
N THR A 224 3.97 -13.46 -12.05
CA THR A 224 4.96 -13.22 -10.98
C THR A 224 4.28 -13.25 -9.61
N ALA A 225 3.11 -12.62 -9.48
CA ALA A 225 2.36 -12.60 -8.23
C ALA A 225 1.88 -13.99 -7.82
N LEU A 226 1.34 -14.77 -8.76
CA LEU A 226 0.88 -16.14 -8.51
C LEU A 226 2.05 -17.07 -8.15
N ASP A 227 3.19 -16.96 -8.83
CA ASP A 227 4.39 -17.73 -8.50
C ASP A 227 4.93 -17.38 -7.12
N ALA A 228 5.00 -16.08 -6.78
CA ALA A 228 5.46 -15.64 -5.47
C ALA A 228 4.55 -16.16 -4.35
N MET A 229 3.22 -16.13 -4.53
CA MET A 229 2.27 -16.70 -3.57
C MET A 229 2.39 -18.23 -3.44
N ARG A 230 2.70 -18.93 -4.52
CA ARG A 230 2.96 -20.38 -4.52
C ARG A 230 4.22 -20.76 -3.76
N VAL A 231 5.28 -19.94 -3.85
CA VAL A 231 6.58 -20.18 -3.25
C VAL A 231 6.65 -19.71 -1.79
N SER A 232 5.97 -18.61 -1.49
CA SER A 232 6.01 -17.99 -0.17
C SER A 232 5.34 -18.86 0.90
N ARG A 233 6.05 -19.07 2.01
CA ARG A 233 5.52 -19.70 3.23
C ARG A 233 4.84 -18.68 4.15
N ALA A 234 5.07 -17.41 3.91
CA ALA A 234 4.50 -16.30 4.66
C ALA A 234 3.43 -15.60 3.83
N PRO A 235 2.46 -14.92 4.46
CA PRO A 235 1.57 -14.02 3.75
C PRO A 235 2.34 -12.95 2.97
N VAL A 236 1.88 -12.68 1.74
CA VAL A 236 2.44 -11.62 0.88
C VAL A 236 1.61 -10.34 1.00
N VAL A 237 2.14 -9.23 0.46
CA VAL A 237 1.43 -7.95 0.44
C VAL A 237 1.38 -7.38 -0.98
N PHE A 238 0.34 -6.63 -1.29
CA PHE A 238 0.36 -5.58 -2.30
C PHE A 238 0.28 -4.25 -1.54
N THR A 239 1.36 -3.52 -1.46
CA THR A 239 1.45 -2.30 -0.64
C THR A 239 0.65 -1.13 -1.21
N HIS A 240 0.41 -1.11 -2.54
CA HIS A 240 -0.38 -0.10 -3.23
C HIS A 240 -0.96 -0.66 -4.55
N GLN A 241 -2.17 -1.24 -4.49
CA GLN A 241 -2.81 -1.94 -5.59
C GLN A 241 -4.28 -1.55 -5.70
N ALA A 242 -4.88 -1.65 -6.91
CA ALA A 242 -6.31 -1.50 -7.12
C ALA A 242 -6.91 -2.75 -7.79
N ALA A 243 -8.24 -2.81 -7.92
CA ALA A 243 -8.94 -3.93 -8.51
C ALA A 243 -9.13 -3.73 -10.03
N ARG A 244 -8.72 -4.71 -10.83
CA ARG A 244 -8.85 -4.67 -12.30
C ARG A 244 -10.30 -4.70 -12.76
N ALA A 245 -11.19 -5.33 -12.01
CA ALA A 245 -12.60 -5.38 -12.30
C ALA A 245 -13.27 -3.99 -12.37
N LEU A 246 -12.73 -2.99 -11.66
CA LEU A 246 -13.26 -1.62 -11.63
C LEU A 246 -12.49 -0.65 -12.53
N CYS A 247 -11.21 -0.90 -12.76
CA CYS A 247 -10.40 -0.14 -13.70
C CYS A 247 -9.49 -1.13 -14.44
N ASP A 248 -9.85 -1.44 -15.68
CA ASP A 248 -9.23 -2.49 -16.50
C ASP A 248 -7.88 -2.03 -17.05
N ILE A 249 -6.87 -2.18 -16.23
CA ILE A 249 -5.47 -1.94 -16.57
C ILE A 249 -4.58 -3.03 -15.98
N GLN A 250 -3.47 -3.31 -16.63
CA GLN A 250 -2.49 -4.33 -16.20
C GLN A 250 -1.93 -4.05 -14.78
N ARG A 251 -1.88 -2.76 -14.37
CA ARG A 251 -1.38 -2.35 -13.04
C ARG A 251 -2.26 -2.86 -11.90
N ASN A 252 -3.53 -3.15 -12.17
CA ASN A 252 -4.51 -3.57 -11.17
C ASN A 252 -4.60 -5.10 -11.08
N ALA A 253 -4.86 -5.61 -9.88
CA ALA A 253 -4.98 -7.03 -9.62
C ALA A 253 -6.32 -7.58 -10.14
N PRO A 254 -6.33 -8.67 -10.92
CA PRO A 254 -7.54 -9.38 -11.30
C PRO A 254 -8.07 -10.23 -10.13
N ASP A 255 -9.33 -10.64 -10.21
CA ASP A 255 -10.02 -11.35 -9.13
C ASP A 255 -9.42 -12.71 -8.77
N ASP A 256 -8.79 -13.39 -9.70
CA ASP A 256 -8.11 -14.68 -9.46
C ASP A 256 -6.84 -14.47 -8.62
N VAL A 257 -6.08 -13.40 -8.86
CA VAL A 257 -4.94 -12.99 -8.01
C VAL A 257 -5.43 -12.57 -6.61
N LEU A 258 -6.57 -11.86 -6.51
CA LEU A 258 -7.17 -11.50 -5.21
C LEU A 258 -7.60 -12.74 -4.42
N ARG A 259 -8.17 -13.77 -5.09
CA ARG A 259 -8.51 -15.04 -4.44
C ARG A 259 -7.28 -15.83 -4.01
N ALA A 260 -6.25 -15.88 -4.85
CA ALA A 260 -4.98 -16.53 -4.50
C ALA A 260 -4.31 -15.85 -3.30
N LEU A 261 -4.37 -14.50 -3.21
CA LEU A 261 -3.88 -13.74 -2.07
C LEU A 261 -4.64 -14.09 -0.78
N ARG A 262 -5.96 -14.21 -0.82
CA ARG A 262 -6.76 -14.68 0.32
C ARG A 262 -6.27 -16.03 0.81
N ASP A 263 -6.10 -16.98 -0.11
CA ASP A 263 -5.69 -18.35 0.22
C ASP A 263 -4.23 -18.40 0.78
N ASN A 264 -3.38 -17.47 0.36
CA ASN A 264 -2.04 -17.24 0.94
C ASN A 264 -2.09 -16.55 2.33
N GLY A 265 -3.21 -15.92 2.68
CA GLY A 265 -3.34 -15.14 3.94
C GLY A 265 -2.82 -13.70 3.85
N GLY A 266 -2.51 -13.21 2.66
CA GLY A 266 -1.94 -11.90 2.39
C GLY A 266 -2.90 -10.72 2.55
N ILE A 267 -2.49 -9.55 2.07
CA ILE A 267 -3.27 -8.30 2.12
C ILE A 267 -3.06 -7.47 0.84
N VAL A 268 -4.14 -6.86 0.34
CA VAL A 268 -4.08 -5.77 -0.64
C VAL A 268 -4.32 -4.45 0.06
N MET A 269 -3.37 -3.53 -0.03
CA MET A 269 -3.52 -2.16 0.43
C MET A 269 -3.92 -1.29 -0.77
N VAL A 270 -5.15 -0.77 -0.72
CA VAL A 270 -5.77 -0.11 -1.88
C VAL A 270 -5.14 1.25 -2.11
N THR A 271 -4.66 1.46 -3.36
CA THR A 271 -4.05 2.74 -3.78
C THR A 271 -5.10 3.82 -4.04
N PHE A 272 -4.67 5.09 -3.94
CA PHE A 272 -5.52 6.25 -4.21
C PHE A 272 -5.20 6.94 -5.54
N VAL A 273 -4.27 6.42 -6.32
CA VAL A 273 -3.87 7.02 -7.61
C VAL A 273 -5.04 7.02 -8.59
N GLY A 274 -5.46 8.20 -9.01
CA GLY A 274 -6.64 8.36 -9.87
C GLY A 274 -6.58 7.56 -11.17
N GLY A 275 -5.39 7.42 -11.77
CA GLY A 275 -5.17 6.60 -12.96
C GLY A 275 -5.33 5.08 -12.73
N PHE A 276 -5.38 4.63 -11.46
CA PHE A 276 -5.58 3.21 -11.12
C PHE A 276 -6.99 2.93 -10.60
N VAL A 277 -7.67 3.96 -10.07
CA VAL A 277 -9.03 3.80 -9.53
C VAL A 277 -10.13 4.30 -10.48
N SER A 278 -9.79 5.01 -11.55
CA SER A 278 -10.74 5.54 -12.53
C SER A 278 -10.33 5.18 -13.96
N GLN A 279 -11.21 4.44 -14.65
CA GLN A 279 -11.00 4.10 -16.06
C GLN A 279 -10.91 5.35 -16.96
N GLU A 280 -11.67 6.41 -16.65
CA GLU A 280 -11.66 7.66 -17.40
C GLU A 280 -10.30 8.38 -17.25
N VAL A 281 -9.79 8.48 -16.02
CA VAL A 281 -8.46 9.07 -15.74
C VAL A 281 -7.36 8.23 -16.36
N SER A 282 -7.46 6.91 -16.27
CA SER A 282 -6.52 5.97 -16.90
C SER A 282 -6.45 6.21 -18.43
N GLY A 283 -7.59 6.42 -19.08
CA GLY A 283 -7.67 6.73 -20.51
C GLY A 283 -6.93 8.01 -20.92
N VAL A 284 -6.77 8.97 -20.00
CA VAL A 284 -6.00 10.21 -20.23
C VAL A 284 -4.53 10.03 -19.86
N VAL A 285 -4.24 9.40 -18.72
CA VAL A 285 -2.87 9.30 -18.16
C VAL A 285 -2.00 8.31 -18.94
N ARG A 286 -2.52 7.15 -19.33
CA ARG A 286 -1.71 6.09 -19.99
C ARG A 286 -1.08 6.54 -21.32
N PRO A 287 -1.79 7.21 -22.24
CA PRO A 287 -1.17 7.75 -23.46
C PRO A 287 -0.08 8.78 -23.14
N ALA A 288 -0.30 9.66 -22.17
CA ALA A 288 0.68 10.66 -21.74
C ALA A 288 1.92 9.98 -21.11
N MET A 289 1.73 8.95 -20.30
CA MET A 289 2.83 8.17 -19.72
C MET A 289 3.66 7.46 -20.81
N LYS A 290 3.02 6.94 -21.85
CA LYS A 290 3.75 6.36 -22.99
C LYS A 290 4.63 7.41 -23.67
N ILE A 291 4.09 8.59 -23.97
CA ILE A 291 4.86 9.71 -24.56
C ILE A 291 6.02 10.11 -23.64
N TYR A 292 5.76 10.20 -22.33
CA TYR A 292 6.81 10.51 -21.35
C TYR A 292 7.95 9.48 -21.38
N ARG A 293 7.64 8.19 -21.32
CA ARG A 293 8.64 7.12 -21.35
C ARG A 293 9.49 7.17 -22.62
N GLU A 294 8.86 7.33 -23.79
CA GLU A 294 9.56 7.40 -25.08
C GLU A 294 10.53 8.60 -25.13
N ARG A 295 10.09 9.79 -24.67
CA ARG A 295 10.92 11.00 -24.68
C ARG A 295 11.97 10.99 -23.56
N ALA A 296 11.65 10.48 -22.37
CA ALA A 296 12.55 10.42 -21.23
C ALA A 296 13.72 9.45 -21.43
N ALA A 297 13.57 8.43 -22.29
CA ALA A 297 14.62 7.46 -22.58
C ALA A 297 15.91 8.10 -23.14
N ALA A 298 15.80 9.24 -23.81
CA ALA A 298 16.94 10.00 -24.36
C ALA A 298 17.56 10.99 -23.35
N LEU A 299 16.93 11.21 -22.18
CA LEU A 299 17.35 12.19 -21.19
C LEU A 299 18.16 11.54 -20.07
N SER A 300 19.31 12.11 -19.75
CA SER A 300 20.18 11.64 -18.67
C SER A 300 20.12 12.54 -17.42
N ALA A 301 19.84 13.83 -17.59
CA ALA A 301 19.81 14.77 -16.47
C ALA A 301 18.44 14.73 -15.73
N PRO A 302 18.40 14.60 -14.39
CA PRO A 302 17.15 14.63 -13.63
C PRO A 302 16.30 15.87 -13.85
N ALA A 303 16.94 17.05 -13.98
CA ALA A 303 16.24 18.30 -14.24
C ALA A 303 15.47 18.32 -15.58
N GLU A 304 16.02 17.69 -16.63
CA GLU A 304 15.35 17.57 -17.93
C GLU A 304 14.13 16.65 -17.84
N ARG A 305 14.22 15.56 -17.09
CA ARG A 305 13.11 14.65 -16.85
C ARG A 305 12.00 15.30 -16.06
N ILE A 306 12.32 16.08 -15.04
CA ILE A 306 11.35 16.88 -14.26
C ILE A 306 10.66 17.90 -15.16
N ALA A 307 11.42 18.59 -16.03
CA ALA A 307 10.85 19.55 -16.97
C ALA A 307 9.89 18.87 -17.97
N LEU A 308 10.30 17.72 -18.53
CA LEU A 308 9.46 16.91 -19.42
C LEU A 308 8.21 16.39 -18.71
N GLN A 309 8.32 15.95 -17.47
CA GLN A 309 7.19 15.52 -16.66
C GLN A 309 6.19 16.64 -16.46
N LYS A 310 6.65 17.85 -16.11
CA LYS A 310 5.80 19.03 -15.98
C LYS A 310 5.14 19.43 -17.31
N GLU A 311 5.88 19.36 -18.42
CA GLU A 311 5.35 19.65 -19.76
C GLU A 311 4.19 18.71 -20.12
N ILE A 312 4.38 17.41 -19.96
CA ILE A 312 3.41 16.41 -20.40
C ILE A 312 2.23 16.31 -19.41
N PHE A 313 2.49 16.14 -18.12
CA PHE A 313 1.43 15.90 -17.14
C PHE A 313 0.77 17.18 -16.63
N GLY A 314 1.49 18.32 -16.61
CA GLY A 314 0.93 19.60 -16.23
C GLY A 314 -0.10 20.15 -17.22
N ALA A 315 -0.10 19.66 -18.46
CA ALA A 315 -1.09 20.03 -19.50
C ALA A 315 -2.35 19.13 -19.47
N LEU A 316 -2.36 18.05 -18.70
CA LEU A 316 -3.50 17.12 -18.65
C LEU A 316 -4.69 17.75 -17.95
N LYS A 317 -5.85 17.60 -18.56
CA LYS A 317 -7.14 17.86 -17.92
C LYS A 317 -7.71 16.54 -17.46
N LEU A 318 -7.45 16.21 -16.20
CA LEU A 318 -7.92 14.95 -15.63
C LEU A 318 -9.41 15.02 -15.29
N PRO A 319 -10.18 13.97 -15.58
CA PRO A 319 -11.51 13.79 -15.02
C PRO A 319 -11.46 13.83 -13.49
N ARG A 320 -12.57 14.18 -12.87
CA ARG A 320 -12.71 14.20 -11.41
C ARG A 320 -12.70 12.77 -10.87
N VAL A 321 -11.90 12.52 -9.87
CA VAL A 321 -11.93 11.29 -9.07
C VAL A 321 -12.41 11.61 -7.65
N THR A 322 -13.17 10.73 -7.04
CA THR A 322 -13.80 10.92 -5.74
C THR A 322 -13.39 9.86 -4.73
N VAL A 323 -13.54 10.17 -3.43
CA VAL A 323 -13.37 9.22 -2.33
C VAL A 323 -14.23 7.96 -2.54
N ALA A 324 -15.45 8.14 -3.07
CA ALA A 324 -16.36 7.02 -3.32
C ALA A 324 -15.78 5.98 -4.28
N GLN A 325 -15.05 6.39 -5.32
CA GLN A 325 -14.40 5.46 -6.24
C GLN A 325 -13.28 4.65 -5.56
N VAL A 326 -12.52 5.24 -4.64
CA VAL A 326 -11.56 4.49 -3.82
C VAL A 326 -12.29 3.50 -2.90
N ALA A 327 -13.38 3.94 -2.27
CA ALA A 327 -14.21 3.06 -1.44
C ALA A 327 -14.78 1.88 -2.24
N ASP A 328 -15.15 2.07 -3.51
CA ASP A 328 -15.59 0.99 -4.41
C ASP A 328 -14.50 -0.08 -4.56
N HIS A 329 -13.23 0.33 -4.75
CA HIS A 329 -12.10 -0.61 -4.81
C HIS A 329 -11.86 -1.32 -3.48
N VAL A 330 -11.96 -0.62 -2.35
CA VAL A 330 -11.85 -1.21 -1.01
C VAL A 330 -12.93 -2.28 -0.81
N GLU A 331 -14.18 -1.98 -1.18
CA GLU A 331 -15.30 -2.93 -1.09
C GLU A 331 -15.15 -4.10 -2.05
N HIS A 332 -14.68 -3.88 -3.28
CA HIS A 332 -14.43 -4.98 -4.22
C HIS A 332 -13.36 -5.95 -3.68
N VAL A 333 -12.24 -5.44 -3.18
CA VAL A 333 -11.21 -6.30 -2.55
C VAL A 333 -11.77 -7.04 -1.35
N ARG A 334 -12.54 -6.37 -0.46
CA ARG A 334 -13.24 -7.01 0.65
C ARG A 334 -14.17 -8.14 0.18
N ASP A 335 -14.94 -7.90 -0.88
CA ASP A 335 -15.94 -8.84 -1.36
C ASP A 335 -15.31 -10.07 -2.04
N VAL A 336 -14.16 -9.91 -2.70
CA VAL A 336 -13.43 -11.00 -3.38
C VAL A 336 -12.49 -11.74 -2.45
N ALA A 337 -11.69 -11.02 -1.67
CA ALA A 337 -10.66 -11.60 -0.80
C ALA A 337 -11.09 -11.75 0.66
N GLY A 338 -12.07 -10.97 1.13
CA GLY A 338 -12.52 -10.95 2.51
C GLY A 338 -11.98 -9.76 3.29
N ILE A 339 -12.69 -9.39 4.38
CA ILE A 339 -12.39 -8.21 5.21
C ILE A 339 -10.99 -8.26 5.85
N ASP A 340 -10.45 -9.44 6.08
CA ASP A 340 -9.14 -9.61 6.70
C ASP A 340 -7.97 -9.39 5.72
N HIS A 341 -8.26 -9.17 4.42
CA HIS A 341 -7.29 -9.10 3.34
C HIS A 341 -7.24 -7.74 2.64
N VAL A 342 -7.81 -6.71 3.23
CA VAL A 342 -7.84 -5.34 2.68
C VAL A 342 -7.22 -4.32 3.64
N GLY A 343 -6.46 -3.38 3.10
CA GLY A 343 -5.82 -2.26 3.77
C GLY A 343 -5.80 -1.02 2.86
N VAL A 344 -5.03 0.00 3.21
CA VAL A 344 -4.85 1.23 2.43
C VAL A 344 -3.37 1.50 2.17
N GLY A 345 -3.04 1.93 0.94
CA GLY A 345 -1.69 2.29 0.52
C GLY A 345 -1.75 3.45 -0.45
N GLY A 346 -1.71 4.68 0.09
CA GLY A 346 -2.09 5.90 -0.62
C GLY A 346 -1.28 6.22 -1.87
N ASP A 347 0.00 5.85 -1.91
CA ASP A 347 0.96 6.17 -2.98
C ASP A 347 1.22 7.69 -3.07
N PHE A 348 1.17 8.36 -1.92
CA PHE A 348 1.42 9.79 -1.81
C PHE A 348 2.90 10.12 -2.06
N ASP A 349 3.14 11.28 -2.64
CA ASP A 349 4.43 11.80 -3.11
C ASP A 349 5.07 11.00 -4.29
N GLY A 350 4.47 9.86 -4.74
CA GLY A 350 4.93 9.08 -5.90
C GLY A 350 4.08 9.29 -7.16
N ALA A 351 2.84 9.74 -7.00
CA ALA A 351 1.89 9.85 -8.09
C ALA A 351 1.17 11.20 -8.12
N PHE A 352 0.22 11.34 -9.05
CA PHE A 352 -0.61 12.54 -9.23
C PHE A 352 -2.06 12.15 -9.58
N GLY A 353 -2.96 13.14 -9.57
CA GLY A 353 -4.36 12.93 -9.92
C GLY A 353 -5.14 12.21 -8.81
N PHE A 354 -4.82 12.51 -7.57
CA PHE A 354 -5.50 11.96 -6.39
C PHE A 354 -6.96 12.41 -6.31
N PRO A 355 -7.85 11.62 -5.66
CA PRO A 355 -9.25 11.93 -5.54
C PRO A 355 -9.49 13.21 -4.72
N GLU A 356 -10.56 13.93 -5.07
CA GLU A 356 -11.05 15.00 -4.21
C GLU A 356 -11.41 14.42 -2.84
N GLY A 357 -10.88 15.03 -1.78
CA GLY A 357 -11.02 14.53 -0.41
C GLY A 357 -10.01 13.46 0.01
N LEU A 358 -9.05 13.07 -0.87
CA LEU A 358 -7.92 12.19 -0.57
C LEU A 358 -6.64 12.67 -1.28
N SER A 359 -6.38 13.97 -1.28
CA SER A 359 -5.26 14.57 -2.02
C SER A 359 -3.93 14.60 -1.23
N ASP A 360 -3.94 14.29 0.05
CA ASP A 360 -2.75 14.18 0.90
C ASP A 360 -3.01 13.30 2.13
N VAL A 361 -1.96 13.02 2.88
CA VAL A 361 -1.99 12.11 4.05
C VAL A 361 -2.89 12.57 5.20
N SER A 362 -3.37 13.82 5.23
CA SER A 362 -4.29 14.29 6.27
C SER A 362 -5.75 13.82 6.05
N MET A 363 -6.03 13.27 4.88
CA MET A 363 -7.40 13.06 4.42
C MET A 363 -7.91 11.62 4.57
N TYR A 364 -7.16 10.72 5.20
CA TYR A 364 -7.64 9.36 5.49
C TYR A 364 -9.01 9.31 6.18
N PRO A 365 -9.33 10.20 7.14
CA PRO A 365 -10.65 10.18 7.77
C PRO A 365 -11.83 10.29 6.80
N ASN A 366 -11.64 10.91 5.62
CA ASN A 366 -12.70 11.03 4.62
C ASN A 366 -13.05 9.67 3.97
N LEU A 367 -12.04 8.81 3.70
CA LEU A 367 -12.29 7.46 3.20
C LEU A 367 -13.03 6.61 4.25
N PHE A 368 -12.59 6.69 5.50
CA PHE A 368 -13.22 5.95 6.59
C PHE A 368 -14.65 6.45 6.87
N ALA A 369 -14.91 7.75 6.71
CA ALA A 369 -16.25 8.30 6.79
C ALA A 369 -17.16 7.79 5.64
N GLU A 370 -16.66 7.74 4.41
CA GLU A 370 -17.39 7.18 3.28
C GLU A 370 -17.74 5.70 3.52
N LEU A 371 -16.80 4.90 4.03
CA LEU A 371 -17.06 3.50 4.36
C LEU A 371 -18.06 3.36 5.53
N ALA A 372 -18.00 4.25 6.54
CA ALA A 372 -18.99 4.29 7.60
C ALA A 372 -20.41 4.60 7.08
N LEU A 373 -20.54 5.53 6.10
CA LEU A 373 -21.79 5.83 5.41
C LEU A 373 -22.33 4.61 4.64
N ARG A 374 -21.44 3.75 4.14
CA ARG A 374 -21.75 2.48 3.45
C ARG A 374 -22.09 1.34 4.44
N GLY A 375 -22.04 1.58 5.74
CA GLY A 375 -22.44 0.64 6.77
C GLY A 375 -21.32 -0.26 7.29
N TRP A 376 -20.04 0.10 7.06
CA TRP A 376 -18.91 -0.59 7.70
C TRP A 376 -18.99 -0.45 9.21
N THR A 377 -18.68 -1.54 9.93
CA THR A 377 -18.61 -1.52 11.39
C THR A 377 -17.32 -0.88 11.88
N ASP A 378 -17.26 -0.42 13.13
CA ASP A 378 -16.00 0.10 13.72
C ASP A 378 -14.90 -0.97 13.72
N GLN A 379 -15.27 -2.24 13.90
CA GLN A 379 -14.35 -3.36 13.81
C GLN A 379 -13.78 -3.53 12.39
N ASP A 380 -14.61 -3.40 11.35
CA ASP A 380 -14.14 -3.48 9.97
C ASP A 380 -13.23 -2.31 9.61
N LEU A 381 -13.58 -1.10 10.06
CA LEU A 381 -12.75 0.09 9.89
C LEU A 381 -11.40 -0.06 10.62
N ALA A 382 -11.38 -0.56 11.84
CA ALA A 382 -10.13 -0.83 12.59
C ALA A 382 -9.25 -1.89 11.90
N LYS A 383 -9.87 -2.94 11.32
CA LYS A 383 -9.16 -3.94 10.50
C LYS A 383 -8.51 -3.28 9.28
N LEU A 384 -9.27 -2.47 8.54
CA LEU A 384 -8.78 -1.75 7.36
C LEU A 384 -7.64 -0.79 7.71
N ALA A 385 -7.77 -0.07 8.84
CA ALA A 385 -6.80 0.93 9.26
C ALA A 385 -5.42 0.33 9.54
N SER A 386 -5.34 -0.69 10.38
CA SER A 386 -4.06 -1.27 10.80
C SER A 386 -4.11 -2.76 11.13
N GLY A 387 -5.26 -3.26 11.62
CA GLY A 387 -5.36 -4.61 12.16
C GLY A 387 -4.93 -5.69 11.17
N ASN A 388 -5.33 -5.58 9.91
CA ASN A 388 -5.00 -6.56 8.88
C ASN A 388 -3.51 -6.54 8.51
N PHE A 389 -2.90 -5.37 8.42
CA PHE A 389 -1.47 -5.27 8.13
C PHE A 389 -0.63 -5.83 9.29
N LEU A 390 -0.96 -5.49 10.54
CA LEU A 390 -0.27 -6.02 11.73
C LEU A 390 -0.37 -7.55 11.80
N ARG A 391 -1.54 -8.13 11.47
CA ARG A 391 -1.71 -9.58 11.35
C ARG A 391 -0.73 -10.19 10.35
N VAL A 392 -0.62 -9.60 9.16
CA VAL A 392 0.29 -10.08 8.10
C VAL A 392 1.74 -9.96 8.55
N LEU A 393 2.16 -8.81 9.06
CA LEU A 393 3.55 -8.60 9.50
C LEU A 393 3.95 -9.59 10.60
N ARG A 394 3.09 -9.82 11.59
CA ARG A 394 3.32 -10.85 12.64
C ARG A 394 3.44 -12.25 12.07
N ALA A 395 2.63 -12.60 11.08
CA ALA A 395 2.71 -13.91 10.44
C ALA A 395 4.03 -14.09 9.68
N VAL A 396 4.51 -13.05 8.99
CA VAL A 396 5.82 -13.03 8.32
C VAL A 396 6.96 -13.21 9.32
N GLU A 397 6.95 -12.49 10.44
CA GLU A 397 7.92 -12.62 11.52
C GLU A 397 7.91 -14.03 12.15
N GLN A 398 6.73 -14.64 12.30
CA GLN A 398 6.59 -15.98 12.86
C GLN A 398 7.20 -17.05 11.94
N VAL A 399 7.02 -16.92 10.62
CA VAL A 399 7.62 -17.81 9.63
C VAL A 399 9.16 -17.75 9.72
N ALA A 400 9.74 -16.56 9.84
CA ALA A 400 11.19 -16.42 10.01
C ALA A 400 11.71 -17.07 11.29
N LYS A 401 11.03 -16.86 12.43
CA LYS A 401 11.39 -17.48 13.70
C LYS A 401 11.36 -19.02 13.64
N SER A 402 10.36 -19.60 12.96
CA SER A 402 10.27 -21.05 12.79
C SER A 402 11.35 -21.61 11.86
N SER A 403 11.86 -20.82 10.93
CA SER A 403 12.92 -21.22 9.99
C SER A 403 14.31 -21.23 10.64
N THR A 404 14.54 -20.40 11.66
CA THR A 404 15.82 -20.35 12.40
C THR A 404 15.92 -21.42 13.49
N GLY A 405 14.79 -21.90 14.03
CA GLY A 405 14.75 -22.94 15.06
C GLY A 405 14.89 -24.38 14.54
N ALA A 406 14.89 -24.59 13.23
CA ALA A 406 15.03 -25.92 12.60
C ALA A 406 16.48 -26.25 12.16
N GLY A 407 17.44 -25.39 12.46
CA GLY A 407 18.81 -25.44 11.95
C GLY A 407 19.93 -25.56 12.99
N ASP A 408 19.61 -25.93 14.27
CA ASP A 408 20.62 -26.26 15.29
C ASP A 408 20.69 -27.78 15.57
#